data_f6be7f4f2cf4c6532335f4c27a0de20f
#
_entry.id   f6be7f4f2cf4c6532335f4c27a0de20f
#
_cell.length_a   1.000
_cell.length_b   1.000
_cell.length_c   1.000
_cell.angle_alpha   90.00
_cell.angle_beta   90.00
_cell.angle_gamma   90.00
#
_symmetry.space_group_name_H-M   'P 1'
#
loop_
_entity.id
_entity.type
_entity.pdbx_description
1 polymer ?
#
loop_
_entity_poly.entity_id
_entity_poly.type
_entity_poly.pdbx_seq_one_letter_code
_entity_poly.pdbx_strand_id
1 'polypeptide(L)'
;MIAFAEGVLEPGKWRALENCVCLHAIRSSNGLAREIMDVYFEEGLDPRPTVLVADAQFGAYGRQGRRWEAPLGRGLYFTILRPAAAGEPLSVVPIAVARWTRAVLAEQTGAAISLKWPNDLYVERRKLAGVVAESRTQGDDTWIAVGVGINVLGTAASLGIPDATTLEEATGRRPALTPLLQALLDRFDRELAAPRWDAEAREWERFAAHRPGDRLTIRRDGEEISGAYVGLDASGFLRLQTGAGETTIAAGEVAAW
;
A
#
# COMPACT_ATOMS: atom_id res chain seq x y z
N MET A 1 -2.47 9.24 -24.06
CA MET A 1 -2.32 10.43 -23.19
C MET A 1 -3.56 10.46 -22.33
N ILE A 2 -3.42 10.22 -21.04
CA ILE A 2 -4.56 10.12 -20.13
C ILE A 2 -4.49 11.33 -19.24
N ALA A 3 -5.46 12.20 -19.44
CA ALA A 3 -5.63 13.38 -18.63
C ALA A 3 -6.42 12.96 -17.37
N PHE A 4 -5.76 12.86 -16.24
CA PHE A 4 -6.42 13.30 -15.02
C PHE A 4 -6.79 14.77 -15.26
N ALA A 5 -7.90 15.25 -14.71
CA ALA A 5 -8.38 16.63 -14.95
C ALA A 5 -7.33 17.74 -14.68
N GLU A 6 -6.16 17.43 -14.16
CA GLU A 6 -5.14 18.37 -13.68
C GLU A 6 -3.72 18.13 -14.24
N GLY A 7 -3.54 17.27 -15.26
CA GLY A 7 -2.21 17.05 -15.83
C GLY A 7 -2.03 15.71 -16.55
N VAL A 8 -0.83 15.46 -17.05
CA VAL A 8 -0.43 14.25 -17.78
C VAL A 8 0.64 13.51 -16.99
N LEU A 9 0.50 12.19 -16.83
CA LEU A 9 1.57 11.34 -16.33
C LEU A 9 2.66 11.22 -17.41
N GLU A 10 3.92 11.35 -16.99
CA GLU A 10 5.08 11.23 -17.85
C GLU A 10 5.89 9.97 -17.52
N PRO A 11 5.59 8.81 -18.10
CA PRO A 11 6.28 7.55 -17.80
C PRO A 11 7.68 7.46 -18.45
N GLY A 12 8.24 8.53 -18.91
CA GLY A 12 9.33 8.51 -19.90
C GLY A 12 10.72 8.06 -19.43
N LYS A 13 10.96 7.68 -18.15
CA LYS A 13 12.33 7.35 -17.66
C LYS A 13 12.36 6.26 -16.58
N TRP A 14 11.30 5.52 -16.42
CA TRP A 14 11.25 4.44 -15.43
C TRP A 14 12.12 3.26 -15.86
N ARG A 15 12.73 2.58 -14.88
CA ARG A 15 13.63 1.43 -15.08
C ARG A 15 13.00 0.11 -14.62
N ALA A 16 12.17 0.18 -13.59
CA ALA A 16 11.49 -0.97 -13.02
C ALA A 16 10.00 -1.04 -13.43
N LEU A 17 9.43 0.07 -13.90
CA LEU A 17 8.06 0.17 -14.41
C LEU A 17 8.12 0.40 -15.91
N GLU A 18 7.52 -0.49 -16.71
CA GLU A 18 7.60 -0.42 -18.17
C GLU A 18 6.34 0.16 -18.81
N ASN A 19 5.18 -0.11 -18.22
CA ASN A 19 3.89 0.32 -18.73
C ASN A 19 3.07 1.07 -17.68
N CYS A 20 2.23 1.99 -18.15
CA CYS A 20 1.21 2.64 -17.33
C CYS A 20 -0.12 2.63 -18.08
N VAL A 21 -1.11 1.95 -17.49
CA VAL A 21 -2.47 1.86 -18.01
C VAL A 21 -3.39 2.62 -17.07
N CYS A 22 -4.06 3.65 -17.59
CA CYS A 22 -4.99 4.43 -16.81
C CYS A 22 -6.42 4.17 -17.27
N LEU A 23 -7.30 3.97 -16.32
CA LEU A 23 -8.69 3.57 -16.50
C LEU A 23 -9.59 4.59 -15.79
N HIS A 24 -10.62 5.05 -16.46
CA HIS A 24 -11.56 6.02 -15.86
C HIS A 24 -12.32 5.40 -14.68
N ALA A 25 -12.88 4.20 -14.89
CA ALA A 25 -13.56 3.46 -13.84
C ALA A 25 -13.39 1.96 -14.04
N ILE A 26 -13.16 1.23 -12.97
CA ILE A 26 -12.93 -0.21 -12.98
C ILE A 26 -13.47 -0.84 -11.71
N ARG A 27 -13.70 -2.14 -11.72
CA ARG A 27 -14.12 -2.85 -10.51
C ARG A 27 -13.03 -2.79 -9.43
N SER A 28 -11.80 -3.23 -9.77
CA SER A 28 -10.63 -3.22 -8.89
C SER A 28 -9.36 -3.33 -9.71
N SER A 29 -8.38 -2.46 -9.47
CA SER A 29 -7.06 -2.54 -10.12
C SER A 29 -6.28 -3.78 -9.69
N ASN A 30 -6.36 -4.20 -8.42
CA ASN A 30 -5.80 -5.48 -7.97
C ASN A 30 -6.51 -6.67 -8.61
N GLY A 31 -7.84 -6.62 -8.74
CA GLY A 31 -8.62 -7.64 -9.44
C GLY A 31 -8.16 -7.80 -10.89
N LEU A 32 -8.01 -6.69 -11.61
CA LEU A 32 -7.49 -6.71 -12.99
C LEU A 32 -6.05 -7.24 -13.06
N ALA A 33 -5.17 -6.81 -12.14
CA ALA A 33 -3.80 -7.31 -12.09
C ALA A 33 -3.77 -8.82 -11.89
N ARG A 34 -4.64 -9.37 -11.05
CA ARG A 34 -4.76 -10.82 -10.84
C ARG A 34 -5.27 -11.53 -12.09
N GLU A 35 -6.28 -11.00 -12.76
CA GLU A 35 -6.77 -11.55 -14.04
C GLU A 35 -5.67 -11.56 -15.11
N ILE A 36 -4.86 -10.50 -15.17
CA ILE A 36 -3.70 -10.44 -16.07
C ILE A 36 -2.71 -11.55 -15.72
N MET A 37 -2.34 -11.71 -14.45
CA MET A 37 -1.42 -12.79 -14.02
C MET A 37 -1.97 -14.17 -14.40
N ASP A 38 -3.26 -14.44 -14.16
CA ASP A 38 -3.89 -15.72 -14.45
C ASP A 38 -3.82 -16.03 -15.95
N VAL A 39 -4.21 -15.08 -16.82
CA VAL A 39 -4.18 -15.26 -18.30
C VAL A 39 -2.75 -15.46 -18.80
N TYR A 40 -1.79 -14.66 -18.35
CA TYR A 40 -0.41 -14.78 -18.81
C TYR A 40 0.23 -16.09 -18.39
N PHE A 41 -0.06 -16.59 -17.18
CA PHE A 41 0.41 -17.89 -16.73
C PHE A 41 -0.22 -19.04 -17.53
N GLU A 42 -1.52 -18.97 -17.83
CA GLU A 42 -2.21 -19.97 -18.67
C GLU A 42 -1.59 -20.06 -20.08
N GLU A 43 -1.21 -18.93 -20.65
CA GLU A 43 -0.61 -18.84 -21.99
C GLU A 43 0.93 -19.04 -21.99
N GLY A 44 1.56 -19.18 -20.82
CA GLY A 44 3.02 -19.31 -20.69
C GLY A 44 3.78 -18.03 -21.10
N LEU A 45 3.18 -16.87 -20.83
CA LEU A 45 3.74 -15.55 -21.15
C LEU A 45 4.11 -14.80 -19.88
N ASP A 46 5.06 -13.89 -20.00
CA ASP A 46 5.44 -12.97 -18.92
C ASP A 46 4.83 -11.60 -19.16
N PRO A 47 3.93 -11.12 -18.26
CA PRO A 47 3.46 -9.75 -18.34
C PRO A 47 4.60 -8.78 -18.09
N ARG A 48 4.57 -7.61 -18.72
CA ARG A 48 5.55 -6.57 -18.45
C ARG A 48 5.21 -5.83 -17.15
N PRO A 49 6.21 -5.36 -16.37
CA PRO A 49 5.98 -4.51 -15.20
C PRO A 49 5.06 -3.33 -15.55
N THR A 50 3.88 -3.33 -14.97
CA THR A 50 2.78 -2.43 -15.37
C THR A 50 2.16 -1.76 -14.17
N VAL A 51 1.93 -0.45 -14.26
CA VAL A 51 1.08 0.28 -13.33
C VAL A 51 -0.33 0.38 -13.89
N LEU A 52 -1.31 -0.08 -13.12
CA LEU A 52 -2.74 0.07 -13.41
C LEU A 52 -3.28 1.19 -12.53
N VAL A 53 -3.65 2.31 -13.13
CA VAL A 53 -4.21 3.47 -12.41
C VAL A 53 -5.70 3.58 -12.69
N ALA A 54 -6.51 3.88 -11.67
CA ALA A 54 -7.94 4.07 -11.84
C ALA A 54 -8.40 5.40 -11.21
N ASP A 55 -9.23 6.18 -11.93
CA ASP A 55 -9.85 7.38 -11.38
C ASP A 55 -10.95 7.04 -10.35
N ALA A 56 -11.62 5.89 -10.55
CA ALA A 56 -12.61 5.34 -9.64
C ALA A 56 -12.58 3.82 -9.61
N GLN A 57 -12.96 3.23 -8.48
CA GLN A 57 -13.17 1.79 -8.36
C GLN A 57 -14.50 1.51 -7.64
N PHE A 58 -15.33 0.62 -8.21
CA PHE A 58 -16.65 0.30 -7.64
C PHE A 58 -16.72 -1.04 -6.90
N GLY A 59 -15.61 -1.77 -6.84
CA GLY A 59 -15.46 -3.04 -6.12
C GLY A 59 -14.05 -3.21 -5.56
N ALA A 60 -13.38 -2.09 -5.20
CA ALA A 60 -12.08 -2.13 -4.56
C ALA A 60 -12.16 -2.79 -3.18
N TYR A 61 -11.11 -3.49 -2.83
CA TYR A 61 -11.02 -4.20 -1.56
C TYR A 61 -9.63 -4.03 -0.91
N GLY A 62 -9.64 -4.05 0.40
CA GLY A 62 -8.45 -4.16 1.23
C GLY A 62 -8.20 -5.60 1.65
N ARG A 63 -7.32 -5.80 2.61
CA ARG A 63 -7.04 -7.12 3.20
C ARG A 63 -8.31 -7.75 3.76
N GLN A 64 -8.39 -9.09 3.70
CA GLN A 64 -9.54 -9.88 4.15
C GLN A 64 -10.85 -9.50 3.42
N GLY A 65 -10.77 -8.98 2.18
CA GLY A 65 -11.95 -8.61 1.38
C GLY A 65 -12.72 -7.38 1.88
N ARG A 66 -12.18 -6.62 2.82
CA ARG A 66 -12.87 -5.41 3.31
C ARG A 66 -12.99 -4.38 2.21
N ARG A 67 -14.18 -3.82 2.07
CA ARG A 67 -14.46 -2.80 1.06
C ARG A 67 -13.55 -1.58 1.24
N TRP A 68 -13.01 -1.09 0.12
CA TRP A 68 -12.31 0.17 0.01
C TRP A 68 -13.13 1.15 -0.81
N GLU A 69 -13.43 2.32 -0.27
CA GLU A 69 -14.15 3.36 -1.00
C GLU A 69 -13.18 4.11 -1.92
N ALA A 70 -13.47 4.10 -3.22
CA ALA A 70 -12.62 4.70 -4.25
C ALA A 70 -13.44 5.58 -5.22
N PRO A 71 -14.05 6.66 -4.72
CA PRO A 71 -14.90 7.52 -5.55
C PRO A 71 -14.09 8.33 -6.56
N LEU A 72 -14.72 8.63 -7.69
CA LEU A 72 -14.13 9.33 -8.83
C LEU A 72 -13.46 10.64 -8.43
N GLY A 73 -12.17 10.77 -8.77
CA GLY A 73 -11.39 12.00 -8.61
C GLY A 73 -11.20 12.44 -7.15
N ARG A 74 -11.31 11.52 -6.17
CA ARG A 74 -11.16 11.84 -4.74
C ARG A 74 -9.90 11.25 -4.12
N GLY A 75 -9.24 10.35 -4.80
CA GLY A 75 -8.06 9.67 -4.28
C GLY A 75 -7.12 9.22 -5.37
N LEU A 76 -6.05 8.55 -4.96
CA LEU A 76 -5.15 7.85 -5.86
C LEU A 76 -5.32 6.35 -5.64
N TYR A 77 -5.68 5.65 -6.70
CA TYR A 77 -5.95 4.22 -6.69
C TYR A 77 -5.17 3.56 -7.81
N PHE A 78 -4.16 2.79 -7.47
CA PHE A 78 -3.34 2.14 -8.48
C PHE A 78 -2.77 0.83 -7.98
N THR A 79 -2.36 -0.03 -8.90
CA THR A 79 -1.71 -1.31 -8.64
C THR A 79 -0.47 -1.44 -9.49
N ILE A 80 0.65 -1.82 -8.86
CA ILE A 80 1.88 -2.20 -9.55
C ILE A 80 1.88 -3.71 -9.72
N LEU A 81 1.89 -4.16 -10.97
CA LEU A 81 2.04 -5.55 -11.36
C LEU A 81 3.48 -5.76 -11.88
N ARG A 82 4.22 -6.70 -11.29
CA ARG A 82 5.59 -6.99 -11.69
C ARG A 82 6.03 -8.40 -11.28
N PRO A 83 7.09 -8.95 -11.88
CA PRO A 83 7.72 -10.14 -11.36
C PRO A 83 8.37 -9.87 -10.01
N ALA A 84 8.40 -10.88 -9.15
CA ALA A 84 9.24 -10.88 -7.97
C ALA A 84 10.68 -11.24 -8.36
N ALA A 85 11.66 -10.56 -7.76
CA ALA A 85 13.04 -10.98 -7.91
C ALA A 85 13.29 -12.30 -7.16
N ALA A 86 14.26 -13.10 -7.64
CA ALA A 86 14.64 -14.32 -6.96
C ALA A 86 15.05 -14.03 -5.50
N GLY A 87 14.40 -14.71 -4.54
CA GLY A 87 14.65 -14.50 -3.11
C GLY A 87 14.06 -13.22 -2.52
N GLU A 88 13.21 -12.52 -3.25
CA GLU A 88 12.52 -11.33 -2.74
C GLU A 88 11.61 -11.68 -1.55
N PRO A 89 11.76 -10.98 -0.39
CA PRO A 89 10.94 -11.26 0.78
C PRO A 89 9.54 -10.67 0.63
N LEU A 90 8.60 -11.45 0.09
CA LEU A 90 7.23 -11.00 -0.23
C LEU A 90 6.49 -10.37 0.97
N SER A 91 6.80 -10.81 2.18
CA SER A 91 6.22 -10.26 3.42
C SER A 91 6.65 -8.81 3.70
N VAL A 92 7.83 -8.41 3.23
CA VAL A 92 8.37 -7.05 3.40
C VAL A 92 7.82 -6.08 2.36
N VAL A 93 7.37 -6.56 1.21
CA VAL A 93 6.88 -5.70 0.11
C VAL A 93 5.80 -4.71 0.55
N PRO A 94 4.70 -5.10 1.21
CA PRO A 94 3.68 -4.14 1.64
C PRO A 94 4.20 -3.14 2.69
N ILE A 95 5.15 -3.55 3.53
CA ILE A 95 5.82 -2.70 4.52
C ILE A 95 6.65 -1.62 3.83
N ALA A 96 7.46 -2.02 2.84
CA ALA A 96 8.29 -1.13 2.04
C ALA A 96 7.43 -0.12 1.26
N VAL A 97 6.41 -0.59 0.53
CA VAL A 97 5.52 0.27 -0.26
C VAL A 97 4.74 1.24 0.63
N ALA A 98 4.30 0.82 1.82
CA ALA A 98 3.67 1.73 2.79
C ALA A 98 4.65 2.83 3.24
N ARG A 99 5.90 2.47 3.53
CA ARG A 99 6.95 3.44 3.91
C ARG A 99 7.29 4.41 2.77
N TRP A 100 7.45 3.92 1.55
CA TRP A 100 7.71 4.77 0.38
C TRP A 100 6.55 5.72 0.10
N THR A 101 5.31 5.21 0.17
CA THR A 101 4.10 6.02 0.07
C THR A 101 4.10 7.12 1.13
N ARG A 102 4.33 6.77 2.39
CA ARG A 102 4.42 7.72 3.50
C ARG A 102 5.45 8.80 3.23
N ALA A 103 6.65 8.43 2.76
CA ALA A 103 7.73 9.38 2.51
C ALA A 103 7.31 10.44 1.49
N VAL A 104 6.78 10.01 0.34
CA VAL A 104 6.32 10.93 -0.72
C VAL A 104 5.18 11.82 -0.22
N LEU A 105 4.16 11.26 0.42
CA LEU A 105 3.03 12.04 0.91
C LEU A 105 3.47 13.10 1.92
N ALA A 106 4.36 12.75 2.86
CA ALA A 106 4.88 13.69 3.85
C ALA A 106 5.75 14.78 3.20
N GLU A 107 6.61 14.43 2.25
CA GLU A 107 7.45 15.37 1.48
C GLU A 107 6.61 16.37 0.66
N GLN A 108 5.58 15.89 -0.02
CA GLN A 108 4.75 16.71 -0.91
C GLN A 108 3.72 17.56 -0.18
N THR A 109 3.26 17.14 1.00
CA THR A 109 2.12 17.80 1.65
C THR A 109 2.42 18.37 3.04
N GLY A 110 3.52 17.94 3.67
CA GLY A 110 3.84 18.28 5.06
C GLY A 110 3.00 17.51 6.09
N ALA A 111 2.19 16.53 5.67
CA ALA A 111 1.34 15.77 6.58
C ALA A 111 2.17 14.92 7.56
N ALA A 112 1.78 14.91 8.83
CA ALA A 112 2.39 14.07 9.87
C ALA A 112 1.82 12.66 9.81
N ILE A 113 2.38 11.82 8.94
CA ILE A 113 1.88 10.48 8.65
C ILE A 113 2.66 9.44 9.44
N SER A 114 1.95 8.57 10.16
CA SER A 114 2.46 7.38 10.85
C SER A 114 2.06 6.10 10.13
N LEU A 115 2.80 5.02 10.39
CA LEU A 115 2.58 3.71 9.80
C LEU A 115 1.98 2.75 10.83
N LYS A 116 0.85 2.15 10.51
CA LYS A 116 0.21 1.11 11.34
C LYS A 116 0.41 -0.25 10.68
N TRP A 117 0.99 -1.18 11.44
CA TRP A 117 1.25 -2.54 10.95
C TRP A 117 -0.05 -3.24 10.52
N PRO A 118 0.04 -4.00 9.40
CA PRO A 118 1.24 -4.19 8.59
C PRO A 118 1.39 -3.17 7.43
N ASN A 119 0.37 -2.45 7.01
CA ASN A 119 0.31 -1.87 5.68
C ASN A 119 -0.52 -0.58 5.56
N ASP A 120 -0.86 0.04 6.67
CA ASP A 120 -1.75 1.19 6.69
C ASP A 120 -1.01 2.50 7.06
N LEU A 121 -1.44 3.60 6.47
CA LEU A 121 -0.98 4.94 6.76
C LEU A 121 -2.06 5.70 7.55
N TYR A 122 -1.64 6.40 8.60
CA TYR A 122 -2.54 7.10 9.52
C TYR A 122 -2.09 8.55 9.74
N VAL A 123 -3.05 9.44 9.91
CA VAL A 123 -2.86 10.77 10.48
C VAL A 123 -3.78 10.88 11.69
N GLU A 124 -3.25 11.21 12.86
CA GLU A 124 -4.02 11.37 14.11
C GLU A 124 -4.98 10.20 14.42
N ARG A 125 -4.52 8.97 14.25
CA ARG A 125 -5.30 7.73 14.45
C ARG A 125 -6.44 7.51 13.44
N ARG A 126 -6.54 8.31 12.37
CA ARG A 126 -7.49 8.11 11.26
C ARG A 126 -6.77 7.59 10.02
N LYS A 127 -7.35 6.60 9.37
CA LYS A 127 -6.73 5.94 8.22
C LYS A 127 -6.71 6.86 7.00
N LEU A 128 -5.50 7.10 6.46
CA LEU A 128 -5.27 7.89 5.26
C LEU A 128 -5.13 7.03 4.01
N ALA A 129 -4.39 5.92 4.13
CA ALA A 129 -4.08 5.06 2.99
C ALA A 129 -3.89 3.61 3.43
N GLY A 130 -3.92 2.71 2.47
CA GLY A 130 -3.63 1.29 2.67
C GLY A 130 -2.95 0.67 1.47
N VAL A 131 -2.14 -0.36 1.74
CA VAL A 131 -1.43 -1.16 0.74
C VAL A 131 -1.90 -2.60 0.81
N VAL A 132 -2.18 -3.21 -0.35
CA VAL A 132 -2.56 -4.63 -0.45
C VAL A 132 -1.65 -5.30 -1.46
N ALA A 133 -0.88 -6.31 -1.02
CA ALA A 133 -0.06 -7.12 -1.89
C ALA A 133 -0.68 -8.51 -2.05
N GLU A 134 -0.75 -8.96 -3.29
CA GLU A 134 -1.21 -10.29 -3.69
C GLU A 134 -0.14 -10.88 -4.62
N SER A 135 0.10 -12.18 -4.53
CA SER A 135 1.08 -12.86 -5.36
C SER A 135 0.51 -14.12 -5.99
N ARG A 136 1.05 -14.47 -7.16
CA ARG A 136 0.80 -15.73 -7.86
C ARG A 136 2.13 -16.37 -8.20
N THR A 137 2.24 -17.65 -7.96
CA THR A 137 3.43 -18.44 -8.27
C THR A 137 3.05 -19.58 -9.20
N GLN A 138 3.82 -19.78 -10.26
CA GLN A 138 3.71 -20.90 -11.17
C GLN A 138 5.13 -21.38 -11.53
N GLY A 139 5.45 -22.63 -11.15
CA GLY A 139 6.82 -23.11 -11.25
C GLY A 139 7.76 -22.26 -10.40
N ASP A 140 8.81 -21.75 -11.00
CA ASP A 140 9.82 -20.87 -10.38
C ASP A 140 9.45 -19.38 -10.48
N ASP A 141 8.40 -19.03 -11.24
CA ASP A 141 8.01 -17.66 -11.48
C ASP A 141 6.97 -17.19 -10.47
N THR A 142 7.24 -16.05 -9.86
CA THR A 142 6.31 -15.37 -8.95
C THR A 142 6.04 -13.96 -9.44
N TRP A 143 4.77 -13.62 -9.55
CA TRP A 143 4.31 -12.27 -9.84
C TRP A 143 3.59 -11.66 -8.67
N ILE A 144 3.74 -10.34 -8.51
CA ILE A 144 3.16 -9.58 -7.40
C ILE A 144 2.32 -8.45 -7.96
N ALA A 145 1.11 -8.31 -7.41
CA ALA A 145 0.25 -7.15 -7.56
C ALA A 145 0.22 -6.37 -6.25
N VAL A 146 0.70 -5.13 -6.26
CA VAL A 146 0.72 -4.27 -5.07
C VAL A 146 -0.21 -3.09 -5.29
N GLY A 147 -1.40 -3.15 -4.71
CA GLY A 147 -2.39 -2.08 -4.75
C GLY A 147 -2.16 -1.05 -3.66
N VAL A 148 -2.30 0.20 -4.04
CA VAL A 148 -2.22 1.36 -3.15
C VAL A 148 -3.48 2.19 -3.29
N GLY A 149 -4.17 2.42 -2.18
CA GLY A 149 -5.32 3.32 -2.09
C GLY A 149 -5.03 4.47 -1.14
N ILE A 150 -5.19 5.71 -1.61
CA ILE A 150 -4.90 6.93 -0.84
C ILE A 150 -6.12 7.86 -0.91
N ASN A 151 -6.63 8.27 0.24
CA ASN A 151 -7.67 9.27 0.34
C ASN A 151 -7.02 10.66 0.21
N VAL A 152 -7.32 11.41 -0.84
CA VAL A 152 -6.65 12.69 -1.12
C VAL A 152 -7.57 13.88 -0.92
N LEU A 153 -8.72 13.92 -1.59
CA LEU A 153 -9.59 15.10 -1.67
C LEU A 153 -10.92 14.91 -0.94
N GLY A 154 -11.41 16.00 -0.36
CA GLY A 154 -12.65 16.04 0.40
C GLY A 154 -12.43 15.77 1.89
N THR A 155 -13.50 15.45 2.60
CA THR A 155 -13.46 15.06 4.02
C THR A 155 -13.91 13.61 4.18
N ALA A 156 -13.52 12.97 5.29
CA ALA A 156 -13.96 11.62 5.62
C ALA A 156 -15.49 11.49 5.57
N ALA A 157 -16.20 12.48 6.11
CA ALA A 157 -17.66 12.54 6.09
C ALA A 157 -18.21 12.59 4.66
N SER A 158 -17.60 13.39 3.77
CA SER A 158 -18.04 13.50 2.36
C SER A 158 -17.79 12.23 1.55
N LEU A 159 -16.87 11.36 2.01
CA LEU A 159 -16.56 10.09 1.38
C LEU A 159 -17.26 8.89 2.03
N GLY A 160 -18.01 9.10 3.12
CA GLY A 160 -18.68 8.02 3.86
C GLY A 160 -17.71 7.08 4.60
N ILE A 161 -16.56 7.56 5.02
CA ILE A 161 -15.48 6.79 5.69
C ILE A 161 -15.14 7.40 7.07
N PRO A 162 -16.02 7.34 8.06
CA PRO A 162 -15.91 8.10 9.31
C PRO A 162 -14.64 7.85 10.11
N ASP A 163 -14.07 6.65 10.01
CA ASP A 163 -12.83 6.26 10.73
C ASP A 163 -11.55 6.53 9.92
N ALA A 164 -11.67 7.30 8.82
CA ALA A 164 -10.56 7.66 7.95
C ALA A 164 -10.36 9.18 7.88
N THR A 165 -9.37 9.60 7.13
CA THR A 165 -9.11 10.99 6.78
C THR A 165 -8.64 11.09 5.34
N THR A 166 -8.52 12.33 4.82
CA THR A 166 -7.91 12.63 3.52
C THR A 166 -6.71 13.53 3.72
N LEU A 167 -5.85 13.66 2.71
CA LEU A 167 -4.75 14.64 2.74
C LEU A 167 -5.28 16.08 2.82
N GLU A 168 -6.34 16.38 2.09
CA GLU A 168 -6.97 17.72 2.12
C GLU A 168 -7.48 18.05 3.52
N GLU A 169 -8.19 17.12 4.17
CA GLU A 169 -8.69 17.30 5.53
C GLU A 169 -7.54 17.41 6.56
N ALA A 170 -6.53 16.57 6.46
CA ALA A 170 -5.42 16.51 7.40
C ALA A 170 -4.49 17.73 7.31
N THR A 171 -4.37 18.36 6.13
CA THR A 171 -3.41 19.46 5.92
C THR A 171 -4.08 20.81 5.71
N GLY A 172 -5.39 20.86 5.51
CA GLY A 172 -6.12 22.06 5.11
C GLY A 172 -5.75 22.56 3.70
N ARG A 173 -5.02 21.75 2.91
CA ARG A 173 -4.58 22.09 1.55
C ARG A 173 -5.11 21.06 0.57
N ARG A 174 -5.44 21.51 -0.64
CA ARG A 174 -5.92 20.65 -1.72
C ARG A 174 -4.77 20.20 -2.63
N PRO A 175 -4.21 18.99 -2.46
CA PRO A 175 -3.15 18.50 -3.32
C PRO A 175 -3.66 18.24 -4.75
N ALA A 176 -2.83 18.49 -5.75
CA ALA A 176 -3.09 18.07 -7.11
C ALA A 176 -2.79 16.58 -7.29
N LEU A 177 -3.75 15.82 -7.83
CA LEU A 177 -3.66 14.34 -7.91
C LEU A 177 -2.54 13.87 -8.84
N THR A 178 -2.44 14.46 -10.03
CA THR A 178 -1.46 14.02 -11.05
C THR A 178 0.00 14.22 -10.62
N PRO A 179 0.44 15.39 -10.14
CA PRO A 179 1.79 15.56 -9.63
C PRO A 179 2.10 14.64 -8.44
N LEU A 180 1.12 14.41 -7.57
CA LEU A 180 1.30 13.53 -6.42
C LEU A 180 1.47 12.07 -6.86
N LEU A 181 0.66 11.61 -7.81
CA LEU A 181 0.80 10.27 -8.40
C LEU A 181 2.15 10.13 -9.12
N GLN A 182 2.56 11.12 -9.92
CA GLN A 182 3.87 11.10 -10.58
C GLN A 182 5.00 10.94 -9.57
N ALA A 183 5.00 11.72 -8.49
CA ALA A 183 6.02 11.63 -7.44
C ALA A 183 6.05 10.25 -6.76
N LEU A 184 4.87 9.61 -6.55
CA LEU A 184 4.77 8.26 -6.02
C LEU A 184 5.38 7.23 -6.98
N LEU A 185 5.01 7.28 -8.25
CA LEU A 185 5.49 6.33 -9.26
C LEU A 185 6.99 6.47 -9.50
N ASP A 186 7.52 7.69 -9.55
CA ASP A 186 8.96 7.96 -9.66
C ASP A 186 9.73 7.44 -8.44
N ARG A 187 9.15 7.55 -7.25
CA ARG A 187 9.75 6.97 -6.04
C ARG A 187 9.75 5.45 -6.11
N PHE A 188 8.63 4.85 -6.48
CA PHE A 188 8.51 3.39 -6.56
C PHE A 188 9.44 2.80 -7.61
N ASP A 189 9.54 3.42 -8.78
CA ASP A 189 10.49 3.00 -9.82
C ASP A 189 11.93 2.97 -9.30
N ARG A 190 12.37 4.03 -8.61
CA ARG A 190 13.72 4.10 -8.04
C ARG A 190 13.97 3.03 -6.98
N GLU A 191 13.03 2.84 -6.06
CA GLU A 191 13.17 1.86 -4.98
C GLU A 191 13.13 0.43 -5.51
N LEU A 192 12.28 0.16 -6.52
CA LEU A 192 12.18 -1.16 -7.16
C LEU A 192 13.38 -1.47 -8.05
N ALA A 193 14.02 -0.47 -8.65
CA ALA A 193 15.24 -0.65 -9.44
C ALA A 193 16.47 -1.03 -8.61
N ALA A 194 16.49 -0.70 -7.31
CA ALA A 194 17.58 -1.02 -6.38
C ALA A 194 17.04 -1.23 -4.95
N PRO A 195 16.27 -2.30 -4.71
CA PRO A 195 15.56 -2.50 -3.46
C PRO A 195 16.53 -2.81 -2.30
N ARG A 196 16.20 -2.27 -1.13
CA ARG A 196 16.95 -2.51 0.12
C ARG A 196 16.07 -3.23 1.14
N TRP A 197 15.57 -4.40 0.75
CA TRP A 197 14.60 -5.18 1.52
C TRP A 197 15.05 -5.45 2.97
N ASP A 198 16.32 -5.65 3.20
CA ASP A 198 16.94 -5.88 4.52
C ASP A 198 16.81 -4.70 5.48
N ALA A 199 16.64 -3.49 4.96
CA ALA A 199 16.49 -2.27 5.76
C ALA A 199 15.04 -1.87 5.99
N GLU A 200 14.08 -2.34 5.18
CA GLU A 200 12.74 -1.79 5.11
C GLU A 200 11.96 -1.90 6.43
N ALA A 201 12.01 -3.04 7.11
CA ALA A 201 11.31 -3.22 8.40
C ALA A 201 11.83 -2.23 9.46
N ARG A 202 13.15 -2.08 9.58
CA ARG A 202 13.79 -1.14 10.52
C ARG A 202 13.48 0.31 10.18
N GLU A 203 13.52 0.69 8.90
CA GLU A 203 13.21 2.05 8.47
C GLU A 203 11.71 2.36 8.63
N TRP A 204 10.85 1.37 8.48
CA TRP A 204 9.42 1.49 8.72
C TRP A 204 9.12 1.81 10.20
N GLU A 205 9.80 1.15 11.15
CA GLU A 205 9.62 1.36 12.58
C GLU A 205 9.85 2.80 13.04
N ARG A 206 10.70 3.55 12.37
CA ARG A 206 10.95 4.97 12.67
C ARG A 206 9.71 5.82 12.54
N PHE A 207 8.71 5.36 11.81
CA PHE A 207 7.44 6.04 11.56
C PHE A 207 6.24 5.25 12.09
N ALA A 208 6.49 4.20 12.85
CA ALA A 208 5.43 3.37 13.42
C ALA A 208 4.49 4.21 14.30
N ALA A 209 3.20 3.93 14.19
CA ALA A 209 2.18 4.51 15.06
C ALA A 209 2.28 3.98 16.51
N HIS A 210 3.00 2.88 16.69
CA HIS A 210 3.21 2.20 17.96
C HIS A 210 4.66 2.36 18.41
N ARG A 211 4.87 2.43 19.72
CA ARG A 211 6.21 2.49 20.33
C ARG A 211 6.46 1.21 21.13
N PRO A 212 7.72 0.76 21.24
CA PRO A 212 8.04 -0.33 22.15
C PRO A 212 7.44 -0.11 23.54
N GLY A 213 6.72 -1.12 24.05
CA GLY A 213 5.98 -1.08 25.29
C GLY A 213 4.48 -0.78 25.15
N ASP A 214 4.02 -0.23 24.03
CA ASP A 214 2.59 0.03 23.81
C ASP A 214 1.81 -1.29 23.81
N ARG A 215 0.65 -1.33 24.47
CA ARG A 215 -0.21 -2.49 24.49
C ARG A 215 -1.02 -2.57 23.21
N LEU A 216 -0.84 -3.66 22.45
CA LEU A 216 -1.57 -3.92 21.22
C LEU A 216 -2.44 -5.16 21.38
N THR A 217 -3.58 -5.16 20.68
CA THR A 217 -4.39 -6.35 20.43
C THR A 217 -4.41 -6.63 18.94
N ILE A 218 -3.96 -7.82 18.57
CA ILE A 218 -3.92 -8.27 17.17
C ILE A 218 -5.06 -9.27 16.97
N ARG A 219 -5.91 -9.01 15.98
CA ARG A 219 -6.94 -9.95 15.53
C ARG A 219 -6.43 -10.75 14.34
N ARG A 220 -6.51 -12.07 14.45
CA ARG A 220 -6.14 -13.02 13.42
C ARG A 220 -7.04 -14.25 13.47
N ASP A 221 -7.70 -14.58 12.35
CA ASP A 221 -8.53 -15.77 12.18
C ASP A 221 -9.60 -15.96 13.28
N GLY A 222 -10.14 -14.84 13.79
CA GLY A 222 -11.14 -14.81 14.87
C GLY A 222 -10.56 -14.83 16.29
N GLU A 223 -9.26 -15.01 16.42
CA GLU A 223 -8.55 -14.96 17.70
C GLU A 223 -7.96 -13.59 17.97
N GLU A 224 -7.82 -13.22 19.24
CA GLU A 224 -7.15 -12.00 19.68
C GLU A 224 -5.90 -12.33 20.50
N ILE A 225 -4.77 -11.76 20.07
CA ILE A 225 -3.49 -11.87 20.76
C ILE A 225 -3.13 -10.47 21.30
N SER A 226 -3.02 -10.35 22.62
CA SER A 226 -2.65 -9.09 23.26
C SER A 226 -1.26 -9.17 23.88
N GLY A 227 -0.49 -8.08 23.72
CA GLY A 227 0.86 -7.98 24.30
C GLY A 227 1.44 -6.58 24.16
N ALA A 228 2.62 -6.39 24.73
CA ALA A 228 3.38 -5.16 24.53
C ALA A 228 4.14 -5.24 23.22
N TYR A 229 4.06 -4.18 22.39
CA TYR A 229 4.79 -4.06 21.15
C TYR A 229 6.30 -4.06 21.41
N VAL A 230 7.02 -4.93 20.70
CA VAL A 230 8.50 -5.01 20.77
C VAL A 230 9.14 -4.36 19.55
N GLY A 231 8.53 -4.56 18.38
CA GLY A 231 9.05 -4.08 17.09
C GLY A 231 8.62 -5.01 15.96
N LEU A 232 9.33 -4.90 14.83
CA LEU A 232 9.24 -5.84 13.71
C LEU A 232 10.52 -6.69 13.65
N ASP A 233 10.41 -7.90 13.13
CA ASP A 233 11.60 -8.66 12.71
C ASP A 233 12.05 -8.27 11.29
N ALA A 234 13.12 -8.88 10.80
CA ALA A 234 13.67 -8.62 9.46
C ALA A 234 12.68 -8.99 8.32
N SER A 235 11.73 -9.88 8.59
CA SER A 235 10.67 -10.28 7.67
C SER A 235 9.45 -9.33 7.71
N GLY A 236 9.49 -8.28 8.54
CA GLY A 236 8.38 -7.35 8.75
C GLY A 236 7.26 -7.92 9.61
N PHE A 237 7.48 -9.03 10.30
CA PHE A 237 6.51 -9.61 11.22
C PHE A 237 6.50 -8.87 12.54
N LEU A 238 5.30 -8.74 13.11
CA LEU A 238 5.10 -8.04 14.37
C LEU A 238 5.58 -8.89 15.56
N ARG A 239 6.38 -8.30 16.47
CA ARG A 239 6.81 -8.94 17.69
C ARG A 239 6.06 -8.35 18.88
N LEU A 240 5.47 -9.23 19.70
CA LEU A 240 4.78 -8.87 20.93
C LEU A 240 5.37 -9.62 22.12
N GLN A 241 5.56 -8.93 23.24
CA GLN A 241 5.79 -9.54 24.54
C GLN A 241 4.42 -9.85 25.17
N THR A 242 4.08 -11.13 25.26
CA THR A 242 2.86 -11.63 25.89
C THR A 242 3.15 -12.21 27.28
N GLY A 243 2.11 -12.63 27.99
CA GLY A 243 2.26 -13.35 29.26
C GLY A 243 2.98 -14.71 29.12
N ALA A 244 2.96 -15.31 27.94
CA ALA A 244 3.64 -16.57 27.62
C ALA A 244 5.07 -16.39 27.06
N GLY A 245 5.54 -15.16 26.92
CA GLY A 245 6.82 -14.83 26.32
C GLY A 245 6.69 -13.99 25.04
N GLU A 246 7.80 -13.81 24.35
CA GLU A 246 7.82 -13.08 23.08
C GLU A 246 7.22 -13.97 21.97
N THR A 247 6.32 -13.36 21.18
CA THR A 247 5.59 -14.01 20.07
C THR A 247 5.74 -13.19 18.79
N THR A 248 6.04 -13.86 17.67
CA THR A 248 6.08 -13.26 16.34
C THR A 248 4.80 -13.54 15.57
N ILE A 249 4.21 -12.50 14.98
CA ILE A 249 2.94 -12.54 14.28
C ILE A 249 3.16 -12.15 12.81
N ALA A 250 3.03 -13.13 11.92
CA ALA A 250 3.25 -12.93 10.47
C ALA A 250 2.07 -12.24 9.77
N ALA A 251 0.85 -12.43 10.27
CA ALA A 251 -0.35 -11.86 9.68
C ALA A 251 -1.36 -11.51 10.76
N GLY A 252 -2.20 -10.52 10.50
CA GLY A 252 -3.22 -10.07 11.43
C GLY A 252 -3.55 -8.60 11.22
N GLU A 253 -4.34 -8.04 12.11
CA GLU A 253 -4.70 -6.64 12.16
C GLU A 253 -4.54 -6.12 13.58
N VAL A 254 -3.95 -4.95 13.73
CA VAL A 254 -3.97 -4.24 15.02
C VAL A 254 -5.40 -3.74 15.27
N ALA A 255 -6.13 -4.42 16.14
CA ALA A 255 -7.54 -4.13 16.44
C ALA A 255 -7.67 -3.01 17.49
N ALA A 256 -6.74 -2.96 18.47
CA ALA A 256 -6.67 -1.90 19.49
C ALA A 256 -5.21 -1.49 19.73
N TRP A 257 -5.01 -0.17 19.98
CA TRP A 257 -3.71 0.46 20.19
C TRP A 257 -3.81 1.87 20.78
#